data_0653fcdb2f3d17d9e855705c95e8457f
#
_entry.id   0653fcdb2f3d17d9e855705c95e8457f
#
_cell.length_a   1.000
_cell.length_b   1.000
_cell.length_c   1.000
_cell.angle_alpha   90.00
_cell.angle_beta   90.00
_cell.angle_gamma   90.00
#
_symmetry.space_group_name_H-M   'P 1'
#
loop_
_entity.id
_entity.type
_entity.pdbx_description
1 polymer ?
#
loop_
_entity_poly.entity_id
_entity_poly.type
_entity_poly.pdbx_seq_one_letter_code
_entity_poly.pdbx_strand_id
1 'polypeptide(L)'
;MKIHLVHAHPEPKSFTASMRDVIIETLEAQGHSVTLSDLYAMKFNPVASPEDFGERRDPDHLTYALEQRHNWKQGTIAPDIASEIEKVLAADTLGFTFPLHWFGTPAILKGWIERVFISGPFYGGKRVYGEGGLKGKRAFTAFALGGRPHMFGDGSIHGPLESGMMKHFFQGTLGYIGVDVVAPFIAWHVPYISDDARKQMLDDLAEYVRTLDDQPLLEMPDISNFNDRFEPR
;
A
#
# COMPACT_ATOMS: atom_id res chain seq x y z
N MET A 1 7.71 8.77 -14.97
CA MET A 1 7.80 7.57 -14.12
C MET A 1 6.65 6.63 -14.44
N LYS A 2 6.81 5.36 -14.11
CA LYS A 2 5.72 4.35 -14.10
C LYS A 2 5.13 4.26 -12.71
N ILE A 3 3.83 4.47 -12.59
CA ILE A 3 3.14 4.45 -11.30
C ILE A 3 2.11 3.33 -11.30
N HIS A 4 2.09 2.52 -10.26
CA HIS A 4 1.06 1.52 -10.07
C HIS A 4 0.14 1.93 -8.92
N LEU A 5 -1.11 2.23 -9.22
CA LEU A 5 -2.13 2.65 -8.26
C LEU A 5 -3.04 1.47 -7.90
N VAL A 6 -3.10 1.15 -6.62
CA VAL A 6 -4.01 0.14 -6.06
C VAL A 6 -5.16 0.85 -5.38
N HIS A 7 -6.38 0.60 -5.85
CA HIS A 7 -7.60 1.21 -5.36
C HIS A 7 -8.54 0.20 -4.70
N ALA A 8 -9.10 0.55 -3.55
CA ALA A 8 -10.02 -0.31 -2.82
C ALA A 8 -11.24 0.46 -2.31
N HIS A 9 -12.31 0.51 -3.10
CA HIS A 9 -13.63 0.98 -2.67
C HIS A 9 -14.76 0.26 -3.42
N PRO A 10 -15.82 -0.25 -2.72
CA PRO A 10 -16.91 -0.98 -3.38
C PRO A 10 -17.86 -0.09 -4.18
N GLU A 11 -17.93 1.22 -3.85
CA GLU A 11 -18.81 2.17 -4.53
C GLU A 11 -18.03 3.01 -5.55
N PRO A 12 -18.29 2.84 -6.86
CA PRO A 12 -17.55 3.56 -7.91
C PRO A 12 -17.84 5.08 -7.94
N LYS A 13 -18.89 5.55 -7.26
CA LYS A 13 -19.23 6.98 -7.10
C LYS A 13 -18.82 7.55 -5.75
N SER A 14 -17.97 6.86 -5.01
CA SER A 14 -17.50 7.32 -3.71
C SER A 14 -16.51 8.48 -3.84
N PHE A 15 -16.35 9.24 -2.76
CA PHE A 15 -15.28 10.25 -2.70
C PHE A 15 -13.89 9.64 -2.90
N THR A 16 -13.65 8.43 -2.38
CA THR A 16 -12.38 7.71 -2.59
C THR A 16 -12.16 7.36 -4.07
N ALA A 17 -13.23 7.06 -4.83
CA ALA A 17 -13.13 6.87 -6.27
C ALA A 17 -12.80 8.20 -6.98
N SER A 18 -13.39 9.32 -6.56
CA SER A 18 -13.01 10.65 -7.07
C SER A 18 -11.55 10.99 -6.76
N MET A 19 -11.04 10.61 -5.58
CA MET A 19 -9.61 10.75 -5.26
C MET A 19 -8.73 9.94 -6.22
N ARG A 20 -9.10 8.68 -6.52
CA ARG A 20 -8.40 7.83 -7.52
C ARG A 20 -8.34 8.53 -8.88
N ASP A 21 -9.46 9.06 -9.34
CA ASP A 21 -9.57 9.69 -10.65
C ASP A 21 -8.70 10.96 -10.72
N VAL A 22 -8.74 11.81 -9.70
CA VAL A 22 -7.88 13.01 -9.60
C VAL A 22 -6.39 12.63 -9.57
N ILE A 23 -6.00 11.57 -8.87
CA ILE A 23 -4.62 11.09 -8.85
C ILE A 23 -4.18 10.69 -10.26
N ILE A 24 -4.99 9.87 -10.96
CA ILE A 24 -4.66 9.40 -12.30
C ILE A 24 -4.53 10.58 -13.27
N GLU A 25 -5.55 11.44 -13.32
CA GLU A 25 -5.58 12.61 -14.21
C GLU A 25 -4.38 13.54 -13.96
N THR A 26 -4.04 13.79 -12.69
CA THR A 26 -2.92 14.67 -12.33
C THR A 26 -1.57 14.07 -12.75
N LEU A 27 -1.34 12.78 -12.50
CA LEU A 27 -0.11 12.10 -12.86
C LEU A 27 0.06 11.97 -14.38
N GLU A 28 -1.00 11.66 -15.11
CA GLU A 28 -0.98 11.58 -16.58
C GLU A 28 -0.75 12.94 -17.21
N ALA A 29 -1.33 14.01 -16.65
CA ALA A 29 -1.09 15.39 -17.09
C ALA A 29 0.39 15.81 -16.91
N GLN A 30 1.10 15.24 -15.95
CA GLN A 30 2.55 15.40 -15.74
C GLN A 30 3.40 14.49 -16.64
N GLY A 31 2.79 13.68 -17.50
CA GLY A 31 3.50 12.78 -18.42
C GLY A 31 3.93 11.45 -17.77
N HIS A 32 3.36 11.09 -16.63
CA HIS A 32 3.60 9.78 -16.03
C HIS A 32 2.68 8.72 -16.65
N SER A 33 3.10 7.46 -16.59
CA SER A 33 2.28 6.32 -17.01
C SER A 33 1.69 5.66 -15.78
N VAL A 34 0.36 5.57 -15.70
CA VAL A 34 -0.35 5.00 -14.57
C VAL A 34 -1.00 3.66 -14.95
N THR A 35 -0.73 2.64 -14.15
CA THR A 35 -1.48 1.37 -14.19
C THR A 35 -2.37 1.28 -12.95
N LEU A 36 -3.61 0.85 -13.12
CA LEU A 36 -4.59 0.77 -12.04
C LEU A 36 -4.93 -0.68 -11.72
N SER A 37 -4.92 -1.02 -10.42
CA SER A 37 -5.60 -2.21 -9.89
C SER A 37 -6.77 -1.75 -9.01
N ASP A 38 -7.97 -1.70 -9.60
CA ASP A 38 -9.21 -1.48 -8.86
C ASP A 38 -9.69 -2.84 -8.33
N LEU A 39 -9.43 -3.10 -7.07
CA LEU A 39 -9.60 -4.42 -6.47
C LEU A 39 -11.05 -4.91 -6.47
N TYR A 40 -12.03 -3.99 -6.34
CA TYR A 40 -13.45 -4.36 -6.41
C TYR A 40 -13.91 -4.58 -7.85
N ALA A 41 -13.51 -3.75 -8.79
CA ALA A 41 -13.83 -3.94 -10.21
C ALA A 41 -13.20 -5.23 -10.76
N MET A 42 -11.99 -5.56 -10.33
CA MET A 42 -11.29 -6.80 -10.66
C MET A 42 -11.90 -8.04 -9.98
N LYS A 43 -12.75 -7.85 -8.96
CA LYS A 43 -13.23 -8.93 -8.08
C LYS A 43 -12.06 -9.71 -7.48
N PHE A 44 -11.02 -9.01 -7.06
CA PHE A 44 -9.83 -9.62 -6.50
C PHE A 44 -10.20 -10.50 -5.30
N ASN A 45 -9.75 -11.76 -5.30
CA ASN A 45 -9.95 -12.64 -4.13
C ASN A 45 -8.96 -12.24 -3.02
N PRO A 46 -9.43 -11.74 -1.85
CA PRO A 46 -8.53 -11.34 -0.78
C PRO A 46 -8.07 -12.50 0.11
N VAL A 47 -8.60 -13.70 -0.08
CA VAL A 47 -8.36 -14.82 0.82
C VAL A 47 -7.15 -15.62 0.37
N ALA A 48 -6.09 -15.58 1.18
CA ALA A 48 -4.92 -16.43 0.99
C ALA A 48 -5.28 -17.91 1.18
N SER A 49 -4.88 -18.75 0.26
CA SER A 49 -5.29 -20.15 0.23
C SER A 49 -4.24 -21.07 -0.42
N PRO A 50 -4.37 -22.40 -0.28
CA PRO A 50 -3.52 -23.35 -1.00
C PRO A 50 -3.58 -23.22 -2.52
N GLU A 51 -4.70 -22.74 -3.06
CA GLU A 51 -4.94 -22.55 -4.50
C GLU A 51 -4.10 -21.42 -5.11
N ASP A 52 -3.44 -20.61 -4.26
CA ASP A 52 -2.49 -19.58 -4.70
C ASP A 52 -1.20 -20.17 -5.28
N PHE A 53 -1.02 -21.48 -5.12
CA PHE A 53 0.18 -22.21 -5.48
C PHE A 53 -0.14 -23.37 -6.45
N GLY A 54 0.70 -23.54 -7.45
CA GLY A 54 0.62 -24.70 -8.35
C GLY A 54 1.13 -25.95 -7.67
N GLU A 55 2.41 -26.28 -7.87
CA GLU A 55 3.04 -27.42 -7.21
C GLU A 55 3.53 -27.05 -5.81
N ARG A 56 2.96 -27.69 -4.80
CA ARG A 56 3.30 -27.45 -3.40
C ARG A 56 4.67 -28.04 -3.07
N ARG A 57 5.49 -27.25 -2.36
CA ARG A 57 6.76 -27.72 -1.78
C ARG A 57 6.52 -28.78 -0.70
N ASP A 58 5.51 -28.56 0.11
CA ASP A 58 5.07 -29.47 1.17
C ASP A 58 3.56 -29.73 0.99
N PRO A 59 3.18 -30.91 0.46
CA PRO A 59 1.77 -31.22 0.20
C PRO A 59 0.95 -31.42 1.46
N ASP A 60 1.59 -31.77 2.59
CA ASP A 60 0.91 -32.12 3.82
C ASP A 60 0.70 -30.91 4.75
N HIS A 61 1.57 -29.89 4.63
CA HIS A 61 1.52 -28.74 5.51
C HIS A 61 1.74 -27.41 4.77
N LEU A 62 0.79 -26.48 4.91
CA LEU A 62 0.86 -25.14 4.32
C LEU A 62 1.65 -24.18 5.21
N THR A 63 2.91 -23.92 4.85
CA THR A 63 3.65 -22.76 5.37
C THR A 63 3.66 -21.68 4.30
N TYR A 64 2.65 -20.77 4.34
CA TYR A 64 2.31 -19.87 3.24
C TYR A 64 3.51 -19.09 2.67
N ALA A 65 4.32 -18.45 3.51
CA ALA A 65 5.50 -17.69 3.05
C ALA A 65 6.61 -18.58 2.39
N LEU A 66 6.70 -19.84 2.77
CA LEU A 66 7.63 -20.77 2.15
C LEU A 66 7.11 -21.25 0.80
N GLU A 67 5.80 -21.49 0.68
CA GLU A 67 5.15 -21.80 -0.58
C GLU A 67 5.22 -20.62 -1.55
N GLN A 68 4.99 -19.37 -1.09
CA GLN A 68 5.21 -18.18 -1.90
C GLN A 68 6.58 -18.15 -2.54
N ARG A 69 7.64 -18.34 -1.74
CA ARG A 69 9.03 -18.34 -2.22
C ARG A 69 9.33 -19.49 -3.18
N HIS A 70 8.81 -20.68 -2.90
CA HIS A 70 8.97 -21.85 -3.75
C HIS A 70 8.30 -21.62 -5.11
N ASN A 71 7.02 -21.30 -5.10
CA ASN A 71 6.23 -21.15 -6.32
C ASN A 71 6.63 -19.91 -7.15
N TRP A 72 7.12 -18.86 -6.52
CA TRP A 72 7.74 -17.74 -7.25
C TRP A 72 8.94 -18.20 -8.07
N LYS A 73 9.84 -19.02 -7.49
CA LYS A 73 11.01 -19.55 -8.18
C LYS A 73 10.65 -20.53 -9.31
N GLN A 74 9.58 -21.27 -9.15
CA GLN A 74 9.09 -22.23 -10.14
C GLN A 74 8.19 -21.59 -11.22
N GLY A 75 7.73 -20.34 -11.01
CA GLY A 75 6.79 -19.68 -11.90
C GLY A 75 5.38 -20.28 -11.82
N THR A 76 4.98 -20.82 -10.67
CA THR A 76 3.74 -21.55 -10.46
C THR A 76 2.79 -20.86 -9.47
N ILE A 77 2.99 -19.56 -9.20
CA ILE A 77 2.05 -18.75 -8.45
C ILE A 77 0.79 -18.52 -9.29
N ALA A 78 -0.38 -18.47 -8.65
CA ALA A 78 -1.65 -18.22 -9.31
C ALA A 78 -1.60 -16.98 -10.22
N PRO A 79 -2.19 -17.04 -11.44
CA PRO A 79 -2.01 -15.99 -12.46
C PRO A 79 -2.49 -14.60 -12.03
N ASP A 80 -3.53 -14.51 -11.21
CA ASP A 80 -4.03 -13.24 -10.66
C ASP A 80 -2.98 -12.56 -9.77
N ILE A 81 -2.30 -13.34 -8.93
CA ILE A 81 -1.21 -12.87 -8.06
C ILE A 81 0.02 -12.51 -8.90
N ALA A 82 0.42 -13.39 -9.82
CA ALA A 82 1.59 -13.17 -10.67
C ALA A 82 1.48 -11.87 -11.46
N SER A 83 0.30 -11.61 -12.04
CA SER A 83 0.03 -10.36 -12.77
C SER A 83 0.16 -9.11 -11.88
N GLU A 84 -0.32 -9.16 -10.64
CA GLU A 84 -0.19 -8.04 -9.71
C GLU A 84 1.28 -7.84 -9.27
N ILE A 85 2.02 -8.92 -9.04
CA ILE A 85 3.46 -8.85 -8.74
C ILE A 85 4.22 -8.18 -9.88
N GLU A 86 3.93 -8.53 -11.12
CA GLU A 86 4.57 -7.92 -12.30
C GLU A 86 4.33 -6.41 -12.36
N LYS A 87 3.09 -5.94 -12.09
CA LYS A 87 2.77 -4.51 -12.03
C LYS A 87 3.58 -3.79 -10.93
N VAL A 88 3.65 -4.37 -9.74
CA VAL A 88 4.43 -3.83 -8.63
C VAL A 88 5.92 -3.74 -8.98
N LEU A 89 6.48 -4.78 -9.56
CA LEU A 89 7.90 -4.81 -9.93
C LEU A 89 8.22 -3.83 -11.06
N ALA A 90 7.30 -3.63 -12.02
CA ALA A 90 7.47 -2.72 -13.15
C ALA A 90 7.32 -1.24 -12.79
N ALA A 91 6.65 -0.91 -11.69
CA ALA A 91 6.42 0.46 -11.24
C ALA A 91 7.68 1.07 -10.61
N ASP A 92 7.88 2.38 -10.80
CA ASP A 92 8.86 3.20 -10.06
C ASP A 92 8.28 3.64 -8.72
N THR A 93 6.96 3.91 -8.69
CA THR A 93 6.22 4.37 -7.51
C THR A 93 4.91 3.60 -7.37
N LEU A 94 4.58 3.22 -6.14
CA LEU A 94 3.30 2.62 -5.77
C LEU A 94 2.37 3.69 -5.20
N GLY A 95 1.10 3.67 -5.59
CA GLY A 95 0.05 4.49 -5.00
C GLY A 95 -1.04 3.62 -4.38
N PHE A 96 -1.63 4.09 -3.28
CA PHE A 96 -2.74 3.39 -2.61
C PHE A 96 -3.87 4.38 -2.31
N THR A 97 -5.10 4.04 -2.74
CA THR A 97 -6.30 4.81 -2.37
C THR A 97 -7.36 3.91 -1.77
N PHE A 98 -7.85 4.28 -0.58
CA PHE A 98 -8.84 3.48 0.15
C PHE A 98 -9.53 4.30 1.25
N PRO A 99 -10.70 3.88 1.75
CA PRO A 99 -11.27 4.42 2.97
C PRO A 99 -10.65 3.72 4.18
N LEU A 100 -10.39 4.44 5.26
CA LEU A 100 -9.93 3.85 6.52
C LEU A 100 -11.09 3.09 7.17
N HIS A 101 -10.95 1.79 7.35
CA HIS A 101 -11.90 0.94 8.03
C HIS A 101 -11.29 0.36 9.30
N TRP A 102 -11.93 0.60 10.45
CA TRP A 102 -11.42 0.10 11.74
C TRP A 102 -9.94 0.46 11.99
N PHE A 103 -9.59 1.72 11.68
CA PHE A 103 -8.23 2.24 11.78
C PHE A 103 -7.17 1.48 10.95
N GLY A 104 -7.60 0.78 9.91
CA GLY A 104 -6.73 0.01 9.02
C GLY A 104 -7.22 0.01 7.57
N THR A 105 -6.53 -0.74 6.73
CA THR A 105 -6.90 -0.93 5.33
C THR A 105 -8.16 -1.79 5.20
N PRO A 106 -8.99 -1.59 4.15
CA PRO A 106 -10.08 -2.50 3.83
C PRO A 106 -9.60 -3.95 3.66
N ALA A 107 -10.44 -4.92 4.02
CA ALA A 107 -10.10 -6.35 3.98
C ALA A 107 -9.57 -6.78 2.60
N ILE A 108 -10.16 -6.29 1.51
CA ILE A 108 -9.72 -6.62 0.16
C ILE A 108 -8.29 -6.13 -0.12
N LEU A 109 -7.92 -4.93 0.35
CA LEU A 109 -6.56 -4.41 0.22
C LEU A 109 -5.58 -5.18 1.12
N LYS A 110 -5.99 -5.53 2.35
CA LYS A 110 -5.16 -6.35 3.24
C LYS A 110 -4.88 -7.72 2.61
N GLY A 111 -5.89 -8.35 2.03
CA GLY A 111 -5.73 -9.62 1.32
C GLY A 111 -4.86 -9.50 0.06
N TRP A 112 -4.98 -8.39 -0.69
CA TRP A 112 -4.07 -8.11 -1.81
C TRP A 112 -2.62 -8.03 -1.32
N ILE A 113 -2.36 -7.33 -0.21
CA ILE A 113 -1.03 -7.24 0.41
C ILE A 113 -0.49 -8.64 0.76
N GLU A 114 -1.30 -9.47 1.41
CA GLU A 114 -0.89 -10.82 1.83
C GLU A 114 -0.55 -11.74 0.66
N ARG A 115 -1.30 -11.62 -0.43
CA ARG A 115 -1.14 -12.48 -1.59
C ARG A 115 -0.09 -11.97 -2.58
N VAL A 116 0.12 -10.64 -2.67
CA VAL A 116 0.99 -10.01 -3.66
C VAL A 116 2.38 -9.68 -3.12
N PHE A 117 2.50 -9.16 -1.88
CA PHE A 117 3.81 -8.87 -1.29
C PHE A 117 4.45 -10.15 -0.72
N ILE A 118 4.85 -11.02 -1.63
CA ILE A 118 5.31 -12.37 -1.31
C ILE A 118 6.77 -12.44 -0.83
N SER A 119 7.04 -13.47 -0.04
CA SER A 119 8.41 -13.86 0.32
C SER A 119 9.21 -14.26 -0.91
N GLY A 120 10.41 -13.73 -1.02
CA GLY A 120 11.32 -13.95 -2.17
C GLY A 120 11.60 -12.64 -2.90
N PRO A 121 10.76 -12.15 -3.80
CA PRO A 121 11.03 -10.89 -4.51
C PRO A 121 10.97 -9.66 -3.59
N PHE A 122 10.04 -9.60 -2.63
CA PHE A 122 9.83 -8.40 -1.82
C PHE A 122 10.56 -8.40 -0.49
N TYR A 123 10.61 -9.54 0.19
CA TYR A 123 11.30 -9.68 1.48
C TYR A 123 11.86 -11.09 1.69
N GLY A 124 12.75 -11.25 2.66
CA GLY A 124 13.24 -12.55 3.09
C GLY A 124 14.66 -12.52 3.69
N GLY A 125 14.87 -13.18 4.80
CA GLY A 125 16.11 -13.10 5.56
C GLY A 125 16.38 -11.68 6.03
N LYS A 126 17.53 -11.11 5.66
CA LYS A 126 17.90 -9.72 6.00
C LYS A 126 17.37 -8.67 5.01
N ARG A 127 16.71 -9.09 3.95
CA ARG A 127 16.14 -8.18 2.95
C ARG A 127 14.82 -7.60 3.45
N VAL A 128 14.92 -6.61 4.33
CA VAL A 128 13.79 -5.86 4.90
C VAL A 128 14.19 -4.40 5.06
N TYR A 129 13.22 -3.51 5.15
CA TYR A 129 13.43 -2.06 5.25
C TYR A 129 14.39 -1.54 4.17
N GLY A 130 15.37 -0.73 4.49
CA GLY A 130 16.35 -0.18 3.54
C GLY A 130 17.10 -1.21 2.67
N GLU A 131 16.95 -2.52 2.94
CA GLU A 131 17.46 -3.62 2.12
C GLU A 131 16.33 -4.49 1.54
N GLY A 132 15.08 -4.07 1.63
CA GLY A 132 13.92 -4.76 1.07
C GLY A 132 13.94 -4.88 -0.46
N GLY A 133 13.06 -5.71 -1.00
CA GLY A 133 13.04 -6.04 -2.42
C GLY A 133 12.67 -4.88 -3.34
N LEU A 134 12.03 -3.84 -2.80
CA LEU A 134 11.64 -2.63 -3.53
C LEU A 134 12.48 -1.39 -3.16
N LYS A 135 13.68 -1.59 -2.62
CA LYS A 135 14.64 -0.52 -2.35
C LYS A 135 14.81 0.40 -3.56
N GLY A 136 14.74 1.71 -3.31
CA GLY A 136 14.86 2.76 -4.34
C GLY A 136 13.56 3.07 -5.06
N LYS A 137 12.45 2.42 -4.71
CA LYS A 137 11.10 2.80 -5.13
C LYS A 137 10.40 3.58 -4.02
N ARG A 138 9.35 4.34 -4.39
CA ARG A 138 8.53 5.12 -3.46
C ARG A 138 7.14 4.54 -3.33
N ALA A 139 6.45 4.88 -2.24
CA ALA A 139 5.02 4.64 -2.10
C ALA A 139 4.34 5.87 -1.50
N PHE A 140 3.22 6.28 -2.08
CA PHE A 140 2.32 7.29 -1.52
C PHE A 140 0.95 6.69 -1.21
N THR A 141 0.25 7.32 -0.31
CA THR A 141 -1.07 6.86 0.12
C THR A 141 -2.02 8.05 0.23
N ALA A 142 -3.22 7.91 -0.31
CA ALA A 142 -4.31 8.85 -0.14
C ALA A 142 -5.53 8.10 0.40
N PHE A 143 -5.99 8.42 1.62
CA PHE A 143 -7.12 7.71 2.21
C PHE A 143 -8.12 8.65 2.87
N ALA A 144 -9.39 8.23 2.87
CA ALA A 144 -10.49 8.97 3.45
C ALA A 144 -10.95 8.35 4.77
N LEU A 145 -11.39 9.19 5.71
CA LEU A 145 -11.98 8.74 6.97
C LEU A 145 -13.07 9.68 7.48
N GLY A 146 -13.89 9.17 8.40
CA GLY A 146 -14.97 9.94 9.04
C GLY A 146 -14.53 10.80 10.23
N GLY A 147 -13.34 10.54 10.78
CA GLY A 147 -12.79 11.27 11.93
C GLY A 147 -12.30 12.68 11.56
N ARG A 148 -12.08 13.51 12.58
CA ARG A 148 -11.55 14.88 12.43
C ARG A 148 -10.08 14.92 12.86
N PRO A 149 -9.25 15.84 12.33
CA PRO A 149 -7.82 15.92 12.67
C PRO A 149 -7.54 15.93 14.18
N HIS A 150 -8.28 16.72 14.96
CA HIS A 150 -8.09 16.86 16.39
C HIS A 150 -8.38 15.58 17.21
N MET A 151 -8.99 14.57 16.61
CA MET A 151 -9.24 13.27 17.24
C MET A 151 -7.98 12.37 17.22
N PHE A 152 -6.95 12.77 16.46
CA PHE A 152 -5.72 12.03 16.26
C PHE A 152 -4.50 12.88 16.63
N GLY A 153 -3.48 12.25 17.17
CA GLY A 153 -2.26 12.89 17.64
C GLY A 153 -1.96 12.54 19.09
N ASP A 154 -0.82 13.00 19.60
CA ASP A 154 -0.42 12.78 20.99
C ASP A 154 -1.44 13.46 21.94
N GLY A 155 -1.93 12.70 22.89
CA GLY A 155 -2.95 13.16 23.84
C GLY A 155 -4.40 13.24 23.31
N SER A 156 -4.62 12.96 22.03
CA SER A 156 -5.97 12.88 21.43
C SER A 156 -6.64 11.53 21.74
N ILE A 157 -7.98 11.48 21.58
CA ILE A 157 -8.77 10.28 21.96
C ILE A 157 -8.32 9.00 21.25
N HIS A 158 -7.83 9.10 20.00
CA HIS A 158 -7.40 7.94 19.23
C HIS A 158 -5.87 7.76 19.19
N GLY A 159 -5.08 8.72 19.74
CA GLY A 159 -3.64 8.71 19.58
C GLY A 159 -3.18 9.00 18.16
N PRO A 160 -1.88 8.91 17.87
CA PRO A 160 -1.34 9.27 16.55
C PRO A 160 -1.82 8.30 15.47
N LEU A 161 -2.27 8.84 14.34
CA LEU A 161 -2.79 8.04 13.24
C LEU A 161 -1.66 7.34 12.46
N GLU A 162 -0.67 8.09 12.02
CA GLU A 162 0.41 7.59 11.16
C GLU A 162 1.40 6.70 11.90
N SER A 163 1.96 7.20 13.00
CA SER A 163 2.98 6.51 13.81
C SER A 163 2.40 5.51 14.82
N GLY A 164 1.10 5.52 15.02
CA GLY A 164 0.37 4.61 15.90
C GLY A 164 -0.50 3.63 15.11
N MET A 165 -1.73 4.03 14.80
CA MET A 165 -2.74 3.12 14.23
C MET A 165 -2.38 2.58 12.87
N MET A 166 -1.83 3.40 11.96
CA MET A 166 -1.43 3.00 10.61
C MET A 166 0.04 2.56 10.51
N LYS A 167 0.76 2.49 11.62
CA LYS A 167 2.15 2.04 11.65
C LYS A 167 2.34 0.65 11.03
N HIS A 168 1.37 -0.25 11.22
CA HIS A 168 1.40 -1.59 10.63
C HIS A 168 1.42 -1.54 9.10
N PHE A 169 0.74 -0.56 8.49
CA PHE A 169 0.71 -0.40 7.04
C PHE A 169 1.97 0.34 6.55
N PHE A 170 2.27 1.50 7.12
CA PHE A 170 3.39 2.32 6.64
C PHE A 170 4.74 1.67 6.94
N GLN A 171 5.01 1.32 8.19
CA GLN A 171 6.29 0.71 8.57
C GLN A 171 6.27 -0.80 8.36
N GLY A 172 5.25 -1.49 8.89
CA GLY A 172 5.19 -2.96 8.92
C GLY A 172 4.92 -3.61 7.58
N THR A 173 4.39 -2.87 6.60
CA THR A 173 4.13 -3.37 5.25
C THR A 173 5.00 -2.66 4.23
N LEU A 174 4.77 -1.37 3.97
CA LEU A 174 5.48 -0.63 2.91
C LEU A 174 6.97 -0.48 3.22
N GLY A 175 7.31 0.04 4.38
CA GLY A 175 8.71 0.14 4.81
C GLY A 175 9.40 -1.22 4.84
N TYR A 176 8.72 -2.26 5.32
CA TYR A 176 9.29 -3.61 5.45
C TYR A 176 9.74 -4.20 4.10
N ILE A 177 9.03 -3.93 3.00
CA ILE A 177 9.42 -4.37 1.65
C ILE A 177 10.45 -3.44 0.98
N GLY A 178 10.83 -2.34 1.65
CA GLY A 178 11.96 -1.50 1.26
C GLY A 178 11.61 -0.26 0.44
N VAL A 179 10.33 0.15 0.35
CA VAL A 179 9.98 1.39 -0.33
C VAL A 179 10.18 2.61 0.60
N ASP A 180 10.56 3.74 0.03
CA ASP A 180 10.50 5.04 0.69
C ASP A 180 9.04 5.49 0.80
N VAL A 181 8.53 5.57 2.01
CA VAL A 181 7.12 5.86 2.26
C VAL A 181 6.90 7.36 2.38
N VAL A 182 6.16 7.93 1.45
CA VAL A 182 5.77 9.34 1.44
C VAL A 182 4.69 9.58 2.51
N ALA A 183 4.77 10.72 3.21
CA ALA A 183 3.72 11.12 4.16
C ALA A 183 2.35 11.15 3.46
N PRO A 184 1.31 10.55 4.06
CA PRO A 184 0.04 10.33 3.37
C PRO A 184 -0.77 11.60 3.17
N PHE A 185 -1.56 11.64 2.10
CA PHE A 185 -2.69 12.55 2.01
C PHE A 185 -3.89 11.98 2.77
N ILE A 186 -4.45 12.74 3.70
CA ILE A 186 -5.55 12.29 4.56
C ILE A 186 -6.79 13.15 4.30
N ALA A 187 -7.82 12.54 3.72
CA ALA A 187 -9.11 13.17 3.49
C ALA A 187 -9.99 13.05 4.75
N TRP A 188 -9.99 14.10 5.56
CA TRP A 188 -10.63 14.15 6.85
C TRP A 188 -12.14 14.37 6.78
N HIS A 189 -12.89 13.67 7.63
CA HIS A 189 -14.31 13.89 7.92
C HIS A 189 -15.24 13.81 6.71
N VAL A 190 -14.83 13.10 5.67
CA VAL A 190 -15.44 13.07 4.33
C VAL A 190 -16.97 12.88 4.31
N PRO A 191 -17.58 11.96 5.09
CA PRO A 191 -19.03 11.76 5.04
C PRO A 191 -19.85 12.96 5.53
N TYR A 192 -19.22 13.92 6.25
CA TYR A 192 -19.92 14.95 7.02
C TYR A 192 -19.57 16.39 6.62
N ILE A 193 -18.80 16.57 5.55
CA ILE A 193 -18.41 17.89 5.01
C ILE A 193 -19.28 18.28 3.83
N SER A 194 -19.30 19.58 3.49
CA SER A 194 -20.04 20.11 2.33
C SER A 194 -19.41 19.68 1.01
N ASP A 195 -20.17 19.81 -0.09
CA ASP A 195 -19.67 19.52 -1.43
C ASP A 195 -18.53 20.46 -1.84
N ASP A 196 -18.58 21.73 -1.41
CA ASP A 196 -17.49 22.68 -1.68
C ASP A 196 -16.22 22.30 -0.92
N ALA A 197 -16.33 21.83 0.33
CA ALA A 197 -15.19 21.30 1.07
C ALA A 197 -14.61 20.01 0.43
N ARG A 198 -15.47 19.15 -0.13
CA ARG A 198 -15.01 17.97 -0.89
C ARG A 198 -14.25 18.38 -2.15
N LYS A 199 -14.74 19.38 -2.90
CA LYS A 199 -14.04 19.89 -4.09
C LYS A 199 -12.68 20.46 -3.71
N GLN A 200 -12.60 21.31 -2.69
CA GLN A 200 -11.33 21.86 -2.22
C GLN A 200 -10.36 20.74 -1.82
N MET A 201 -10.84 19.70 -1.15
CA MET A 201 -10.00 18.56 -0.76
C MET A 201 -9.47 17.77 -1.97
N LEU A 202 -10.22 17.69 -3.07
CA LEU A 202 -9.72 17.10 -4.32
C LEU A 202 -8.68 18.00 -5.01
N ASP A 203 -8.87 19.34 -4.94
CA ASP A 203 -7.87 20.30 -5.45
C ASP A 203 -6.57 20.21 -4.62
N ASP A 204 -6.68 20.10 -3.29
CA ASP A 204 -5.53 19.91 -2.39
C ASP A 204 -4.82 18.56 -2.67
N LEU A 205 -5.59 17.51 -2.97
CA LEU A 205 -5.03 16.22 -3.38
C LEU A 205 -4.28 16.32 -4.72
N ALA A 206 -4.84 17.04 -5.68
CA ALA A 206 -4.16 17.26 -6.96
C ALA A 206 -2.83 18.00 -6.76
N GLU A 207 -2.76 18.97 -5.85
CA GLU A 207 -1.52 19.69 -5.53
C GLU A 207 -0.52 18.78 -4.78
N TYR A 208 -0.99 17.98 -3.82
CA TYR A 208 -0.16 16.96 -3.17
C TYR A 208 0.48 16.01 -4.20
N VAL A 209 -0.30 15.55 -5.17
CA VAL A 209 0.20 14.64 -6.23
C VAL A 209 1.18 15.35 -7.16
N ARG A 210 0.95 16.62 -7.51
CA ARG A 210 1.89 17.40 -8.35
C ARG A 210 3.25 17.58 -7.69
N THR A 211 3.27 17.68 -6.38
CA THR A 211 4.46 17.92 -5.56
C THR A 211 4.93 16.65 -4.84
N LEU A 212 4.60 15.46 -5.37
CA LEU A 212 4.85 14.18 -4.71
C LEU A 212 6.34 13.95 -4.39
N ASP A 213 7.23 14.45 -5.25
CA ASP A 213 8.68 14.33 -5.06
C ASP A 213 9.22 15.21 -3.91
N ASP A 214 8.51 16.27 -3.57
CA ASP A 214 8.87 17.24 -2.52
C ASP A 214 8.21 16.86 -1.17
N GLN A 215 7.28 15.90 -1.15
CA GLN A 215 6.62 15.49 0.08
C GLN A 215 7.58 14.80 1.04
N PRO A 216 7.44 15.01 2.37
CA PRO A 216 8.29 14.38 3.36
C PRO A 216 8.15 12.85 3.35
N LEU A 217 9.23 12.17 3.68
CA LEU A 217 9.25 10.73 3.88
C LEU A 217 9.00 10.38 5.35
N LEU A 218 8.27 9.30 5.59
CA LEU A 218 8.14 8.74 6.93
C LEU A 218 9.44 8.03 7.34
N GLU A 219 9.81 8.19 8.61
CA GLU A 219 10.98 7.51 9.16
C GLU A 219 10.79 6.00 9.23
N MET A 220 11.80 5.26 8.76
CA MET A 220 11.83 3.81 8.80
C MET A 220 12.99 3.31 9.64
N PRO A 221 12.91 2.11 10.22
CA PRO A 221 14.02 1.52 10.95
C PRO A 221 15.29 1.42 10.09
N ASP A 222 16.39 1.93 10.61
CA ASP A 222 17.71 1.72 10.03
C ASP A 222 18.30 0.41 10.54
N ILE A 223 18.31 -0.61 9.66
CA ILE A 223 18.80 -1.95 10.01
C ILE A 223 20.29 -2.00 10.30
N SER A 224 21.06 -0.96 9.97
CA SER A 224 22.48 -0.87 10.33
C SER A 224 22.70 -0.78 11.85
N ASN A 225 21.68 -0.35 12.60
CA ASN A 225 21.69 -0.29 14.07
C ASN A 225 21.44 -1.68 14.73
N PHE A 226 21.31 -2.74 13.93
CA PHE A 226 21.01 -4.08 14.41
C PHE A 226 22.07 -5.08 13.95
N ASN A 227 22.25 -6.14 14.73
CA ASN A 227 23.14 -7.25 14.36
C ASN A 227 22.42 -8.23 13.38
N ASP A 228 23.07 -9.34 13.11
CA ASP A 228 22.59 -10.38 12.19
C ASP A 228 21.30 -11.10 12.64
N ARG A 229 20.93 -10.94 13.92
CA ARG A 229 19.71 -11.48 14.52
C ARG A 229 18.65 -10.40 14.73
N PHE A 230 18.87 -9.19 14.20
CA PHE A 230 18.03 -7.99 14.44
C PHE A 230 17.96 -7.56 15.91
N GLU A 231 18.97 -7.90 16.72
CA GLU A 231 19.13 -7.39 18.07
C GLU A 231 19.80 -5.99 17.98
N PRO A 232 19.38 -5.00 18.78
CA PRO A 232 20.07 -3.70 18.83
C PRO A 232 21.56 -3.84 19.11
N ARG A 233 22.36 -3.02 18.44
CA ARG A 233 23.82 -2.95 18.66
C ARG A 233 24.17 -2.02 19.80
#